data_8903dc7203ed160e3fda804ea0943433
#
_entry.id   8903dc7203ed160e3fda804ea0943433
#
_cell.length_a   1.000
_cell.length_b   1.000
_cell.length_c   1.000
_cell.angle_alpha   90.00
_cell.angle_beta   90.00
_cell.angle_gamma   90.00
#
_symmetry.space_group_name_H-M   'P 1'
#
loop_
_entity.id
_entity.type
_entity.pdbx_description
1 polymer ?
#
loop_
_entity_poly.entity_id
_entity_poly.type
_entity_poly.pdbx_seq_one_letter_code
_entity_poly.pdbx_strand_id
1 'polypeptide(L)'
;MSIKSTIAAVAATPLLVSGAAFAGPYVNLEANGSYPDGSYTSGALEAQIGYEGETPGGLGWYASVGPTVSHTESTDDFGDVEIAGYLGGSKQITEKVGLYGEIYGVTNESDIDFSGKIGTKFTF
;
A
#
# COMPACT_ATOMS: atom_id res chain seq x y z
N MET A 1 -1.49 17.82 12.92
CA MET A 1 -1.08 16.71 12.06
C MET A 1 0.07 17.16 11.17
N SER A 2 1.20 16.54 11.31
CA SER A 2 2.40 16.96 10.60
C SER A 2 2.39 16.43 9.16
N ILE A 3 2.69 17.29 8.20
CA ILE A 3 2.87 16.91 6.79
C ILE A 3 3.98 15.87 6.63
N LYS A 4 4.93 15.84 7.54
CA LYS A 4 6.05 14.88 7.54
C LYS A 4 5.61 13.43 7.72
N SER A 5 4.59 13.17 8.52
CA SER A 5 4.07 11.82 8.74
C SER A 5 3.35 11.29 7.50
N THR A 6 2.69 12.15 6.76
CA THR A 6 2.02 11.80 5.52
C THR A 6 3.03 11.44 4.42
N ILE A 7 4.15 12.15 4.37
CA ILE A 7 5.21 11.90 3.39
C ILE A 7 5.88 10.55 3.65
N ALA A 8 6.12 10.22 4.92
CA ALA A 8 6.72 8.93 5.27
C ALA A 8 5.83 7.75 4.86
N ALA A 9 4.52 7.87 5.06
CA ALA A 9 3.58 6.84 4.66
C ALA A 9 3.50 6.66 3.13
N VAL A 10 3.65 7.74 2.39
CA VAL A 10 3.64 7.69 0.91
C VAL A 10 4.95 7.11 0.35
N ALA A 11 6.07 7.39 0.99
CA ALA A 11 7.38 6.88 0.55
C ALA A 11 7.51 5.37 0.68
N ALA A 12 6.73 4.76 1.55
CA ALA A 12 6.70 3.32 1.75
C ALA A 12 5.78 2.58 0.77
N THR A 13 5.10 3.29 -0.11
CA THR A 13 4.31 2.63 -1.15
C THR A 13 5.25 1.84 -2.06
N PRO A 14 5.10 0.52 -2.15
CA PRO A 14 5.99 -0.26 -2.98
C PRO A 14 5.94 0.26 -4.40
N LEU A 15 7.09 0.49 -4.95
CA LEU A 15 7.26 0.67 -6.37
C LEU A 15 6.94 -0.68 -7.02
N LEU A 16 5.67 -0.93 -7.11
CA LEU A 16 5.17 -2.01 -7.96
C LEU A 16 5.47 -1.58 -9.39
N VAL A 17 6.58 -1.89 -9.65
CA VAL A 17 7.33 -1.94 -10.78
C VAL A 17 6.61 -1.90 -12.08
N SER A 18 6.82 -0.81 -12.64
CA SER A 18 7.81 -0.76 -13.66
C SER A 18 7.69 -1.82 -14.74
N GLY A 19 6.84 -1.60 -15.65
CA GLY A 19 7.18 -1.69 -17.04
C GLY A 19 7.33 -3.05 -17.68
N ALA A 20 7.11 -4.12 -17.00
CA ALA A 20 7.00 -5.38 -17.69
C ALA A 20 5.59 -5.91 -17.53
N ALA A 21 4.94 -6.20 -18.62
CA ALA A 21 3.64 -6.82 -18.65
C ALA A 21 3.71 -8.27 -18.12
N PHE A 22 4.05 -8.41 -16.86
CA PHE A 22 4.05 -9.71 -16.21
C PHE A 22 2.76 -9.86 -15.42
N ALA A 23 1.87 -10.67 -15.91
CA ALA A 23 0.84 -11.25 -15.08
C ALA A 23 1.48 -12.35 -14.24
N GLY A 24 1.41 -12.25 -12.94
CA GLY A 24 2.02 -13.27 -12.11
C GLY A 24 1.88 -13.06 -10.63
N PRO A 25 2.21 -14.09 -9.86
CA PRO A 25 2.25 -13.98 -8.41
C PRO A 25 3.43 -13.15 -7.94
N TYR A 26 3.25 -12.44 -6.82
CA TYR A 26 4.32 -11.69 -6.17
C TYR A 26 4.22 -11.80 -4.65
N VAL A 27 5.32 -11.49 -4.00
CA VAL A 27 5.40 -11.32 -2.54
C VAL A 27 5.91 -9.91 -2.27
N ASN A 28 5.24 -9.21 -1.38
CA ASN A 28 5.67 -7.90 -0.91
C ASN A 28 5.90 -7.94 0.59
N LEU A 29 7.03 -7.41 1.02
CA LEU A 29 7.35 -7.21 2.43
C LEU A 29 7.54 -5.72 2.64
N GLU A 30 6.83 -5.17 3.61
CA GLU A 30 6.80 -3.75 3.84
C GLU A 30 6.93 -3.43 5.33
N ALA A 31 7.67 -2.37 5.61
CA ALA A 31 7.76 -1.80 6.94
C ALA A 31 7.43 -0.31 6.85
N ASN A 32 6.43 0.11 7.61
CA ASN A 32 5.98 1.49 7.67
C ASN A 32 6.30 2.07 9.04
N GLY A 33 6.68 3.34 9.08
CA GLY A 33 6.94 4.04 10.33
C GLY A 33 6.36 5.45 10.31
N SER A 34 5.89 5.89 11.44
CA SER A 34 5.38 7.24 11.67
C SER A 34 6.33 8.01 12.58
N TYR A 35 6.76 9.17 12.13
CA TYR A 35 7.75 10.02 12.79
C TYR A 35 7.24 11.46 12.91
N PRO A 36 6.16 11.69 13.66
CA PRO A 36 5.74 13.07 13.91
C PRO A 36 6.87 13.80 14.65
N ASP A 37 7.20 14.99 14.18
CA ASP A 37 8.27 15.83 14.76
C ASP A 37 9.66 15.17 14.81
N GLY A 38 9.89 14.19 13.93
CA GLY A 38 11.18 13.52 13.80
C GLY A 38 11.44 12.37 14.77
N SER A 39 10.49 12.06 15.63
CA SER A 39 10.58 10.92 16.56
C SER A 39 9.66 9.77 16.14
N TYR A 40 10.14 8.55 16.23
CA TYR A 40 9.33 7.37 15.96
C TYR A 40 8.17 7.29 16.96
N THR A 41 6.97 7.04 16.46
CA THR A 41 5.77 6.92 17.29
C THR A 41 5.09 5.56 17.10
N SER A 42 4.99 5.10 15.88
CA SER A 42 4.35 3.84 15.57
C SER A 42 4.83 3.32 14.22
N GLY A 43 4.56 2.07 13.97
CA GLY A 43 4.87 1.47 12.69
C GLY A 43 4.07 0.20 12.45
N ALA A 44 4.25 -0.39 11.29
CA ALA A 44 3.66 -1.66 10.95
C ALA A 44 4.62 -2.48 10.09
N LEU A 45 4.58 -3.77 10.30
CA LEU A 45 5.24 -4.75 9.43
C LEU A 45 4.16 -5.52 8.70
N GLU A 46 4.34 -5.71 7.42
CA GLU A 46 3.35 -6.35 6.57
C GLU A 46 4.00 -7.30 5.58
N ALA A 47 3.39 -8.46 5.42
CA ALA A 47 3.79 -9.43 4.42
C ALA A 47 2.57 -9.74 3.56
N GLN A 48 2.69 -9.56 2.26
CA GLN A 48 1.60 -9.75 1.32
C GLN A 48 1.99 -10.75 0.25
N ILE A 49 1.09 -11.65 -0.07
CA ILE A 49 1.16 -12.41 -1.30
C ILE A 49 0.04 -11.93 -2.23
N GLY A 50 0.35 -11.80 -3.49
CA GLY A 50 -0.60 -11.24 -4.43
C GLY A 50 -0.39 -11.74 -5.84
N TYR A 51 -1.25 -11.22 -6.68
CA TYR A 51 -1.22 -11.46 -8.12
C TYR A 51 -1.44 -10.14 -8.84
N GLU A 52 -0.70 -9.93 -9.88
CA GLU A 52 -0.81 -8.72 -10.69
C GLU A 52 -0.88 -9.05 -12.18
N GLY A 53 -1.41 -8.14 -12.94
CA GLY A 53 -1.53 -8.32 -14.38
C GLY A 53 -1.92 -7.06 -15.11
N GLU A 54 -2.04 -7.18 -16.40
CA GLU A 54 -2.48 -6.10 -17.25
C GLU A 54 -3.55 -6.63 -18.22
N THR A 55 -4.61 -5.86 -18.41
CA THR A 55 -5.62 -6.17 -19.40
C THR A 55 -5.15 -5.78 -20.80
N PRO A 56 -5.74 -6.36 -21.87
CA PRO A 56 -5.42 -5.96 -23.25
C PRO A 56 -5.61 -4.46 -23.52
N GLY A 57 -6.48 -3.81 -22.75
CA GLY A 57 -6.71 -2.36 -22.83
C GLY A 57 -5.69 -1.49 -22.09
N GLY A 58 -4.65 -2.09 -21.49
CA GLY A 58 -3.62 -1.34 -20.78
C GLY A 58 -3.96 -0.97 -19.34
N LEU A 59 -5.00 -1.59 -18.75
CA LEU A 59 -5.29 -1.45 -17.34
C LEU A 59 -4.44 -2.42 -16.53
N GLY A 60 -3.48 -1.89 -15.79
CA GLY A 60 -2.74 -2.66 -14.80
C GLY A 60 -3.58 -2.85 -13.53
N TRP A 61 -3.54 -4.03 -12.94
CA TRP A 61 -4.27 -4.35 -11.72
C TRP A 61 -3.45 -5.26 -10.82
N TYR A 62 -3.74 -5.21 -9.54
CA TYR A 62 -3.15 -6.12 -8.56
C TYR A 62 -4.14 -6.39 -7.43
N ALA A 63 -3.99 -7.54 -6.81
CA ALA A 63 -4.69 -7.92 -5.60
C ALA A 63 -3.74 -8.68 -4.70
N SER A 64 -3.76 -8.38 -3.42
CA SER A 64 -2.90 -9.05 -2.45
C SER A 64 -3.58 -9.20 -1.10
N VAL A 65 -3.08 -10.13 -0.31
CA VAL A 65 -3.56 -10.40 1.05
C VAL A 65 -2.40 -10.95 1.88
N GLY A 66 -2.40 -10.61 3.14
CA GLY A 66 -1.40 -11.14 4.07
C GLY A 66 -1.48 -10.54 5.46
N PRO A 67 -0.69 -11.06 6.39
CA PRO A 67 -0.67 -10.57 7.76
C PRO A 67 -0.01 -9.19 7.86
N THR A 68 -0.53 -8.41 8.79
CA THR A 68 0.06 -7.13 9.23
C THR A 68 0.10 -7.09 10.75
N VAL A 69 1.13 -6.49 11.28
CA VAL A 69 1.28 -6.27 12.72
C VAL A 69 1.73 -4.84 12.97
N SER A 70 1.04 -4.15 13.86
CA SER A 70 1.41 -2.79 14.25
C SER A 70 2.28 -2.78 15.49
N HIS A 71 3.06 -1.73 15.64
CA HIS A 71 3.88 -1.45 16.82
C HIS A 71 3.68 0.00 17.24
N THR A 72 3.56 0.22 18.54
CA THR A 72 3.42 1.56 19.11
C THR A 72 4.50 1.78 20.15
N GLU A 73 5.27 2.84 19.99
CA GLU A 73 6.39 3.14 20.89
C GLU A 73 5.94 3.42 22.34
N SER A 74 4.84 4.12 22.52
CA SER A 74 4.36 4.49 23.84
C SER A 74 4.09 3.30 24.77
N THR A 75 3.80 2.15 24.21
CA THR A 75 3.59 0.90 24.94
C THR A 75 4.72 -0.10 24.76
N ASP A 76 5.65 0.18 23.84
CA ASP A 76 6.72 -0.71 23.41
C ASP A 76 6.21 -2.13 23.15
N ASP A 77 5.07 -2.22 22.45
CA ASP A 77 4.34 -3.45 22.27
C ASP A 77 3.92 -3.63 20.81
N PHE A 78 3.90 -4.87 20.39
CA PHE A 78 3.30 -5.25 19.11
C PHE A 78 1.82 -5.55 19.32
N GLY A 79 1.00 -5.00 18.46
CA GLY A 79 -0.42 -5.31 18.41
C GLY A 79 -0.69 -6.73 17.94
N ASP A 80 -1.95 -7.09 17.88
CA ASP A 80 -2.37 -8.36 17.33
C ASP A 80 -2.04 -8.46 15.84
N VAL A 81 -1.84 -9.67 15.37
CA VAL A 81 -1.68 -9.92 13.94
C VAL A 81 -3.05 -9.84 13.27
N GLU A 82 -3.16 -8.95 12.32
CA GLU A 82 -4.37 -8.75 11.53
C GLU A 82 -4.13 -9.21 10.09
N ILE A 83 -5.19 -9.36 9.32
CA ILE A 83 -5.10 -9.67 7.89
C ILE A 83 -5.46 -8.42 7.10
N ALA A 84 -4.56 -8.02 6.24
CA ALA A 84 -4.75 -6.88 5.34
C ALA A 84 -4.86 -7.36 3.90
N GLY A 85 -5.59 -6.61 3.10
CA GLY A 85 -5.73 -6.88 1.68
C GLY A 85 -5.75 -5.61 0.85
N TYR A 86 -5.25 -5.70 -0.35
CA TYR A 86 -5.18 -4.60 -1.31
C TYR A 86 -5.79 -5.02 -2.64
N LEU A 87 -6.51 -4.10 -3.25
CA LEU A 87 -6.98 -4.22 -4.62
C LEU A 87 -6.73 -2.88 -5.31
N GLY A 88 -5.92 -2.88 -6.33
CA GLY A 88 -5.57 -1.64 -7.00
C GLY A 88 -5.44 -1.79 -8.50
N GLY A 89 -5.36 -0.65 -9.15
CA GLY A 89 -5.16 -0.59 -10.57
C GLY A 89 -4.63 0.76 -11.02
N SER A 90 -4.10 0.76 -12.22
CA SER A 90 -3.60 1.97 -12.85
C SER A 90 -3.76 1.90 -14.36
N LYS A 91 -3.95 3.05 -14.96
CA LYS A 91 -4.03 3.16 -16.41
C LYS A 91 -3.35 4.42 -16.90
N GLN A 92 -2.51 4.28 -17.89
CA GLN A 92 -1.94 5.43 -18.58
C GLN A 92 -2.96 5.97 -19.57
N ILE A 93 -3.31 7.24 -19.42
CA ILE A 93 -4.29 7.92 -20.27
C ILE A 93 -3.60 8.57 -21.45
N THR A 94 -2.47 9.22 -21.19
CA THR A 94 -1.57 9.81 -22.20
C THR A 94 -0.13 9.46 -21.85
N GLU A 95 0.82 9.82 -22.70
CA GLU A 95 2.24 9.62 -22.40
C GLU A 95 2.70 10.29 -21.10
N LYS A 96 1.96 11.30 -20.65
CA LYS A 96 2.32 12.12 -19.48
C LYS A 96 1.33 12.04 -18.33
N VAL A 97 0.19 11.40 -18.51
CA VAL A 97 -0.88 11.35 -17.51
C VAL A 97 -1.31 9.93 -17.27
N GLY A 98 -1.18 9.48 -16.03
CA GLY A 98 -1.68 8.20 -15.56
C GLY A 98 -2.69 8.38 -14.43
N LEU A 99 -3.66 7.48 -14.36
CA LEU A 99 -4.61 7.36 -13.26
C LEU A 99 -4.30 6.10 -12.46
N TYR A 100 -4.50 6.17 -11.14
CA TYR A 100 -4.38 5.00 -10.28
C TYR A 100 -5.40 5.05 -9.14
N GLY A 101 -5.72 3.89 -8.64
CA GLY A 101 -6.59 3.76 -7.47
C GLY A 101 -6.30 2.49 -6.70
N GLU A 102 -6.59 2.51 -5.41
CA GLU A 102 -6.38 1.37 -4.53
C GLU A 102 -7.44 1.35 -3.43
N ILE A 103 -7.92 0.16 -3.12
CA ILE A 103 -8.75 -0.11 -1.94
C ILE A 103 -7.92 -0.98 -1.00
N TYR A 104 -7.90 -0.59 0.25
CA TYR A 104 -7.23 -1.31 1.33
C TYR A 104 -8.26 -1.75 2.36
N GLY A 105 -8.18 -2.98 2.81
CA GLY A 105 -9.00 -3.50 3.90
C GLY A 105 -8.15 -4.22 4.93
N VAL A 106 -8.47 -4.05 6.19
CA VAL A 106 -7.80 -4.73 7.29
C VAL A 106 -8.82 -5.26 8.28
N THR A 107 -8.62 -6.49 8.74
CA THR A 107 -9.47 -7.07 9.79
C THR A 107 -9.11 -6.45 11.14
N ASN A 108 -10.13 -6.21 11.95
CA ASN A 108 -9.99 -5.64 13.27
C ASN A 108 -10.98 -6.35 14.19
N GLU A 109 -10.50 -7.25 15.03
CA GLU A 109 -11.28 -8.07 15.98
C GLU A 109 -12.57 -8.65 15.39
N SER A 110 -13.60 -7.85 15.20
CA SER A 110 -14.91 -8.27 14.69
C SER A 110 -15.37 -7.52 13.45
N ASP A 111 -14.57 -6.57 12.98
CA ASP A 111 -14.91 -5.72 11.85
C ASP A 111 -13.81 -5.73 10.78
N ILE A 112 -14.12 -5.15 9.65
CA ILE A 112 -13.15 -4.88 8.59
C ILE A 112 -13.17 -3.39 8.32
N ASP A 113 -12.01 -2.76 8.46
CA ASP A 113 -11.83 -1.36 8.13
C ASP A 113 -11.38 -1.23 6.69
N PHE A 114 -12.01 -0.32 5.96
CA PHE A 114 -11.68 -0.04 4.57
C PHE A 114 -11.16 1.38 4.40
N SER A 115 -10.20 1.52 3.53
CA SER A 115 -9.75 2.82 3.05
C SER A 115 -9.47 2.73 1.56
N GLY A 116 -9.40 3.89 0.92
CA GLY A 116 -9.14 3.94 -0.51
C GLY A 116 -8.39 5.20 -0.88
N LYS A 117 -7.70 5.12 -2.00
CA LYS A 117 -7.06 6.29 -2.60
C LYS A 117 -7.27 6.27 -4.10
N ILE A 118 -7.32 7.44 -4.67
CA ILE A 118 -7.32 7.64 -6.12
C ILE A 118 -6.41 8.82 -6.43
N GLY A 119 -5.68 8.73 -7.50
CA GLY A 119 -4.75 9.79 -7.86
C GLY A 119 -4.43 9.83 -9.33
N THR A 120 -3.76 10.91 -9.68
CA THR A 120 -3.26 11.15 -11.02
C THR A 120 -1.77 11.40 -10.95
N LYS A 121 -1.02 10.77 -11.83
CA LYS A 121 0.42 10.95 -11.95
C LYS A 121 0.74 11.68 -13.26
N PHE A 122 1.49 12.76 -13.13
CA PHE A 122 2.00 13.52 -14.27
C PHE A 122 3.50 13.25 -14.41
N THR A 123 3.92 12.95 -15.63
CA THR A 123 5.34 12.72 -15.96
C THR A 123 5.81 13.77 -16.95
N PHE A 124 6.98 14.32 -16.72
CA PHE A 124 7.55 15.40 -17.55
C PHE A 124 8.79 14.92 -18.31
#